data_f088816255c607ec583bb44b857265a7
#
_entry.id   f088816255c607ec583bb44b857265a7
#
_cell.length_a   1.000
_cell.length_b   1.000
_cell.length_c   1.000
_cell.angle_alpha   90.00
_cell.angle_beta   90.00
_cell.angle_gamma   90.00
#
_symmetry.space_group_name_H-M   'P 1'
#
loop_
_entity.id
_entity.type
_entity.pdbx_description
1 polymer ?
#
loop_
_entity_poly.entity_id
_entity_poly.type
_entity_poly.pdbx_seq_one_letter_code
_entity_poly.pdbx_strand_id
1 'polypeptide(L)'
;QEEEAAEQQRQAEAAQTAANNTSSSSGNTDSGSSGGNTTITVPDTPAETTDLVLFAAILQCEAGGYNYDGILAVATVIMNRVASPLYPNTISGVVYQSGQFAPTWDGSLSRVLQRGPVSLCYQVAQEALGGARLASVSGCYQFRSASTGMSGINVGGNVFF
;
A
#
# COMPACT_ATOMS: atom_id res chain seq x y z
N GLN A 1 -25.16 3.77 12.15
CA GLN A 1 -24.15 4.73 11.64
C GLN A 1 -23.18 5.22 12.72
N GLU A 2 -23.66 5.43 13.99
CA GLU A 2 -22.79 5.85 15.10
C GLU A 2 -21.92 4.69 15.64
N GLU A 3 -22.41 3.46 15.59
CA GLU A 3 -21.71 2.29 16.09
C GLU A 3 -20.55 1.88 15.16
N GLU A 4 -20.72 2.05 13.85
CA GLU A 4 -19.71 1.76 12.82
C GLU A 4 -18.53 2.76 12.87
N ALA A 5 -18.81 4.03 13.17
CA ALA A 5 -17.79 5.05 13.37
C ALA A 5 -16.96 4.82 14.66
N ALA A 6 -17.57 4.30 15.70
CA ALA A 6 -16.89 3.98 16.96
C ALA A 6 -15.97 2.76 16.85
N GLU A 7 -16.32 1.79 16.01
CA GLU A 7 -15.50 0.61 15.76
C GLU A 7 -14.28 0.93 14.88
N GLN A 8 -14.45 1.84 13.91
CA GLN A 8 -13.33 2.35 13.09
C GLN A 8 -12.33 3.15 13.92
N GLN A 9 -12.79 3.94 14.90
CA GLN A 9 -11.90 4.67 15.81
C GLN A 9 -11.11 3.73 16.73
N ARG A 10 -11.72 2.66 17.23
CA ARG A 10 -11.02 1.67 18.08
C ARG A 10 -9.96 0.87 17.32
N GLN A 11 -10.19 0.57 16.06
CA GLN A 11 -9.20 -0.10 15.21
C GLN A 11 -8.03 0.81 14.87
N ALA A 12 -8.26 2.10 14.64
CA ALA A 12 -7.22 3.09 14.41
C ALA A 12 -6.34 3.33 15.66
N GLU A 13 -6.95 3.33 16.86
CA GLU A 13 -6.25 3.53 18.12
C GLU A 13 -5.44 2.28 18.54
N ALA A 14 -5.94 1.07 18.26
CA ALA A 14 -5.22 -0.17 18.49
C ALA A 14 -3.97 -0.29 17.59
N ALA A 15 -4.03 0.19 16.35
CA ALA A 15 -2.89 0.22 15.43
C ALA A 15 -1.80 1.21 15.86
N GLN A 16 -2.19 2.36 16.44
CA GLN A 16 -1.23 3.33 16.97
C GLN A 16 -0.53 2.85 18.25
N THR A 17 -1.21 2.06 19.08
CA THR A 17 -0.63 1.54 20.33
C THR A 17 0.41 0.44 20.06
N ALA A 18 0.25 -0.33 18.98
CA ALA A 18 1.21 -1.35 18.57
C ALA A 18 2.51 -0.75 18.01
N ALA A 19 2.42 0.41 17.35
CA ALA A 19 3.59 1.10 16.79
C ALA A 19 4.46 1.80 17.83
N ASN A 20 3.90 2.14 19.01
CA ASN A 20 4.58 2.92 20.02
C ASN A 20 5.33 2.08 21.07
N ASN A 21 5.23 0.74 21.01
CA ASN A 21 5.83 -0.14 22.02
C ASN A 21 7.18 -0.76 21.57
N THR A 22 7.79 -0.28 20.50
CA THR A 22 9.08 -0.78 19.99
C THR A 22 10.24 0.19 20.18
N SER A 23 10.06 1.26 20.95
CA SER A 23 11.14 2.22 21.26
C SER A 23 11.29 2.43 22.76
N SER A 24 11.98 1.50 23.43
CA SER A 24 12.79 1.77 24.62
C SER A 24 13.42 0.49 25.15
N SER A 25 14.66 0.23 24.81
CA SER A 25 15.63 -0.31 25.73
C SER A 25 17.04 -0.01 25.23
N SER A 26 17.56 1.06 25.78
CA SER A 26 19.00 1.37 25.78
C SER A 26 19.60 0.70 27.00
N GLY A 27 20.71 -0.01 26.80
CA GLY A 27 21.46 -0.63 27.90
C GLY A 27 22.81 -1.17 27.43
N ASN A 28 23.83 -0.39 27.63
CA ASN A 28 25.25 -0.54 27.37
C ASN A 28 25.87 -1.69 28.17
N THR A 29 26.85 -2.43 27.61
CA THR A 29 28.23 -2.68 28.04
C THR A 29 28.84 -3.94 27.41
N ASP A 30 29.84 -3.71 26.61
CA ASP A 30 31.27 -4.12 26.69
C ASP A 30 31.67 -5.60 26.56
N SER A 31 32.57 -5.78 25.59
CA SER A 31 33.78 -6.66 25.53
C SER A 31 33.59 -8.14 25.19
N GLY A 32 34.21 -8.53 24.05
CA GLY A 32 34.88 -9.83 23.96
C GLY A 32 34.65 -10.66 22.66
N SER A 33 35.40 -10.33 21.64
CA SER A 33 36.10 -11.22 20.69
C SER A 33 35.42 -12.45 20.05
N SER A 34 35.54 -12.46 18.75
CA SER A 34 35.81 -13.59 17.84
C SER A 34 34.62 -14.32 17.20
N GLY A 35 34.50 -14.13 15.90
CA GLY A 35 34.26 -15.22 14.92
C GLY A 35 32.84 -15.49 14.55
N GLY A 36 32.38 -14.97 13.45
CA GLY A 36 31.17 -15.40 12.80
C GLY A 36 30.44 -14.27 12.08
N ASN A 37 31.02 -13.83 10.98
CA ASN A 37 30.38 -12.85 10.11
C ASN A 37 29.17 -13.48 9.42
N THR A 38 28.03 -13.48 10.09
CA THR A 38 26.77 -13.63 9.40
C THR A 38 26.25 -12.20 9.20
N THR A 39 26.72 -11.59 8.15
CA THR A 39 26.14 -10.36 7.62
C THR A 39 24.69 -10.69 7.26
N ILE A 40 23.76 -10.36 8.16
CA ILE A 40 22.38 -10.18 7.78
C ILE A 40 22.43 -8.95 6.88
N THR A 41 22.54 -9.18 5.58
CA THR A 41 22.36 -8.12 4.60
C THR A 41 20.87 -7.75 4.68
N VAL A 42 20.58 -6.74 5.47
CA VAL A 42 19.37 -5.97 5.31
C VAL A 42 19.55 -5.35 3.92
N PRO A 43 18.71 -5.63 2.93
CA PRO A 43 18.81 -4.94 1.66
C PRO A 43 18.37 -3.49 1.91
N ASP A 44 19.32 -2.65 2.24
CA ASP A 44 19.16 -1.20 2.27
C ASP A 44 19.32 -0.70 0.84
N THR A 45 18.29 -0.99 0.02
CA THR A 45 18.22 -0.45 -1.32
C THR A 45 17.20 0.68 -1.28
N PRO A 46 17.61 1.94 -1.39
CA PRO A 46 16.70 3.10 -1.37
C PRO A 46 15.54 3.00 -2.39
N ALA A 47 15.72 2.23 -3.47
CA ALA A 47 14.72 1.99 -4.49
C ALA A 47 13.53 1.14 -3.97
N GLU A 48 13.77 0.09 -3.20
CA GLU A 48 12.70 -0.78 -2.68
C GLU A 48 11.84 -0.06 -1.64
N THR A 49 12.47 0.71 -0.75
CA THR A 49 11.74 1.54 0.22
C THR A 49 10.90 2.61 -0.48
N THR A 50 11.41 3.19 -1.55
CA THR A 50 10.70 4.19 -2.36
C THR A 50 9.50 3.59 -3.06
N ASP A 51 9.61 2.40 -3.65
CA ASP A 51 8.50 1.72 -4.34
C ASP A 51 7.40 1.29 -3.36
N LEU A 52 7.74 0.79 -2.18
CA LEU A 52 6.76 0.45 -1.15
C LEU A 52 5.98 1.69 -0.67
N VAL A 53 6.67 2.78 -0.38
CA VAL A 53 6.05 4.04 0.06
C VAL A 53 5.17 4.62 -1.04
N LEU A 54 5.65 4.64 -2.28
CA LEU A 54 4.88 5.09 -3.44
C LEU A 54 3.64 4.22 -3.64
N PHE A 55 3.79 2.90 -3.55
CA PHE A 55 2.68 1.96 -3.71
C PHE A 55 1.62 2.18 -2.63
N ALA A 56 2.01 2.23 -1.36
CA ALA A 56 1.09 2.51 -0.26
C ALA A 56 0.37 3.87 -0.43
N ALA A 57 1.09 4.89 -0.90
CA ALA A 57 0.53 6.22 -1.11
C ALA A 57 -0.51 6.27 -2.23
N ILE A 58 -0.26 5.62 -3.36
CA ILE A 58 -1.24 5.57 -4.45
C ILE A 58 -2.45 4.74 -4.06
N LEU A 59 -2.28 3.63 -3.33
CA LEU A 59 -3.39 2.83 -2.81
C LEU A 59 -4.29 3.66 -1.91
N GLN A 60 -3.73 4.49 -1.04
CA GLN A 60 -4.51 5.39 -0.19
C GLN A 60 -5.27 6.44 -1.00
N CYS A 61 -4.67 6.99 -2.06
CA CYS A 61 -5.33 7.98 -2.90
C CYS A 61 -6.54 7.40 -3.65
N GLU A 62 -6.43 6.16 -4.13
CA GLU A 62 -7.43 5.53 -5.01
C GLU A 62 -8.52 4.75 -4.25
N ALA A 63 -8.17 4.12 -3.13
CA ALA A 63 -9.07 3.26 -2.37
C ALA A 63 -9.43 3.82 -0.98
N GLY A 64 -8.82 4.95 -0.59
CA GLY A 64 -8.88 5.41 0.80
C GLY A 64 -8.01 4.55 1.72
N GLY A 65 -8.10 4.80 3.02
CA GLY A 65 -7.20 4.16 4.00
C GLY A 65 -7.89 3.17 4.95
N TYR A 66 -9.14 2.77 4.70
CA TYR A 66 -9.95 2.12 5.73
C TYR A 66 -10.59 0.79 5.32
N ASN A 67 -10.63 0.45 4.04
CA ASN A 67 -11.24 -0.78 3.55
C ASN A 67 -10.18 -1.70 2.95
N TYR A 68 -9.84 -2.78 3.65
CA TYR A 68 -8.82 -3.73 3.24
C TYR A 68 -9.07 -4.30 1.83
N ASP A 69 -10.28 -4.80 1.55
CA ASP A 69 -10.60 -5.39 0.26
C ASP A 69 -10.57 -4.37 -0.88
N GLY A 70 -11.02 -3.14 -0.62
CA GLY A 70 -10.93 -2.04 -1.57
C GLY A 70 -9.48 -1.68 -1.92
N ILE A 71 -8.61 -1.62 -0.90
CA ILE A 71 -7.18 -1.34 -1.08
C ILE A 71 -6.51 -2.50 -1.83
N LEU A 72 -6.80 -3.76 -1.45
CA LEU A 72 -6.24 -4.94 -2.10
C LEU A 72 -6.73 -5.10 -3.54
N ALA A 73 -7.98 -4.70 -3.83
CA ALA A 73 -8.51 -4.70 -5.20
C ALA A 73 -7.71 -3.74 -6.11
N VAL A 74 -7.47 -2.51 -5.66
CA VAL A 74 -6.63 -1.55 -6.41
C VAL A 74 -5.19 -2.06 -6.53
N ALA A 75 -4.62 -2.60 -5.45
CA ALA A 75 -3.29 -3.20 -5.47
C ALA A 75 -3.20 -4.36 -6.49
N THR A 76 -4.24 -5.20 -6.56
CA THR A 76 -4.31 -6.30 -7.53
C THR A 76 -4.24 -5.79 -8.96
N VAL A 77 -4.99 -4.74 -9.32
CA VAL A 77 -4.94 -4.15 -10.66
C VAL A 77 -3.55 -3.58 -10.98
N ILE A 78 -2.93 -2.85 -10.04
CA ILE A 78 -1.59 -2.29 -10.25
C ILE A 78 -0.57 -3.41 -10.48
N MET A 79 -0.60 -4.46 -9.68
CA MET A 79 0.32 -5.60 -9.82
C MET A 79 0.05 -6.43 -11.08
N ASN A 80 -1.21 -6.55 -11.52
CA ASN A 80 -1.55 -7.16 -12.80
C ASN A 80 -0.92 -6.38 -13.95
N ARG A 81 -0.97 -5.05 -13.90
CA ARG A 81 -0.32 -4.19 -14.90
C ARG A 81 1.19 -4.38 -14.90
N VAL A 82 1.83 -4.36 -13.73
CA VAL A 82 3.29 -4.60 -13.60
C VAL A 82 3.71 -5.93 -14.20
N ALA A 83 2.88 -6.97 -14.06
CA ALA A 83 3.15 -8.31 -14.60
C ALA A 83 2.81 -8.46 -16.10
N SER A 84 2.10 -7.51 -16.68
CA SER A 84 1.64 -7.57 -18.07
C SER A 84 2.62 -6.90 -19.03
N PRO A 85 2.92 -7.50 -20.18
CA PRO A 85 3.79 -6.90 -21.20
C PRO A 85 3.18 -5.65 -21.86
N LEU A 86 1.90 -5.37 -21.62
CA LEU A 86 1.18 -4.21 -22.17
C LEU A 86 1.36 -2.94 -21.33
N TYR A 87 1.97 -3.03 -20.17
CA TYR A 87 2.16 -1.94 -19.22
C TYR A 87 3.63 -1.86 -18.80
N PRO A 88 4.04 -0.73 -18.17
CA PRO A 88 5.36 -0.66 -17.53
C PRO A 88 5.54 -1.77 -16.48
N ASN A 89 6.74 -2.32 -16.39
CA ASN A 89 7.07 -3.45 -15.52
C ASN A 89 7.55 -3.06 -14.12
N THR A 90 7.29 -1.82 -13.71
CA THR A 90 7.61 -1.30 -12.37
C THR A 90 6.41 -0.59 -11.77
N ILE A 91 6.34 -0.54 -10.45
CA ILE A 91 5.28 0.18 -9.74
C ILE A 91 5.29 1.66 -10.11
N SER A 92 6.45 2.31 -10.06
CA SER A 92 6.58 3.71 -10.45
C SER A 92 6.17 3.94 -11.90
N GLY A 93 6.56 3.06 -12.82
CA GLY A 93 6.17 3.13 -14.23
C GLY A 93 4.65 3.05 -14.43
N VAL A 94 3.98 2.15 -13.72
CA VAL A 94 2.51 2.02 -13.77
C VAL A 94 1.82 3.21 -13.13
N VAL A 95 2.29 3.65 -11.95
CA VAL A 95 1.69 4.77 -11.21
C VAL A 95 1.79 6.08 -11.98
N TYR A 96 2.96 6.38 -12.56
CA TYR A 96 3.18 7.60 -13.33
C TYR A 96 2.85 7.49 -14.82
N GLN A 97 2.26 6.39 -15.26
CA GLN A 97 1.81 6.26 -16.64
C GLN A 97 0.79 7.36 -16.96
N SER A 98 1.03 8.08 -18.05
CA SER A 98 0.25 9.25 -18.44
C SER A 98 -1.26 8.95 -18.49
N GLY A 99 -2.04 9.77 -17.80
CA GLY A 99 -3.51 9.70 -17.81
C GLY A 99 -4.12 8.55 -17.00
N GLN A 100 -3.34 7.75 -16.25
CA GLN A 100 -3.87 6.60 -15.52
C GLN A 100 -4.36 6.94 -14.12
N PHE A 101 -3.59 7.69 -13.34
CA PHE A 101 -3.88 7.98 -11.94
C PHE A 101 -3.93 9.49 -11.68
N ALA A 102 -5.13 10.03 -11.46
CA ALA A 102 -5.34 11.45 -11.19
C ALA A 102 -4.49 11.99 -10.03
N PRO A 103 -4.27 11.27 -8.93
CA PRO A 103 -3.44 11.74 -7.82
C PRO A 103 -2.01 12.14 -8.19
N THR A 104 -1.50 11.67 -9.32
CA THR A 104 -0.13 12.01 -9.77
C THR A 104 -0.01 13.45 -10.30
N TRP A 105 -1.12 14.07 -10.75
CA TRP A 105 -1.12 15.44 -11.26
C TRP A 105 -2.00 16.43 -10.50
N ASP A 106 -2.95 15.95 -9.66
CA ASP A 106 -3.81 16.82 -8.84
C ASP A 106 -3.19 17.20 -7.49
N GLY A 107 -2.01 16.67 -7.18
CA GLY A 107 -1.27 16.91 -5.95
C GLY A 107 -1.66 16.02 -4.77
N SER A 108 -2.64 15.13 -4.92
CA SER A 108 -3.08 14.23 -3.85
C SER A 108 -1.99 13.25 -3.44
N LEU A 109 -1.30 12.64 -4.41
CA LEU A 109 -0.19 11.74 -4.16
C LEU A 109 0.96 12.44 -3.41
N SER A 110 1.33 13.64 -3.81
CA SER A 110 2.37 14.43 -3.13
C SER A 110 2.01 14.72 -1.69
N ARG A 111 0.75 15.04 -1.40
CA ARG A 111 0.27 15.28 -0.03
C ARG A 111 0.34 14.02 0.85
N VAL A 112 -0.02 12.86 0.29
CA VAL A 112 0.08 11.59 1.02
C VAL A 112 1.55 11.23 1.25
N LEU A 113 2.42 11.36 0.26
CA LEU A 113 3.86 11.11 0.41
C LEU A 113 4.52 11.99 1.47
N GLN A 114 4.12 13.26 1.58
CA GLN A 114 4.63 14.18 2.61
C GLN A 114 4.20 13.81 4.02
N ARG A 115 2.97 13.34 4.20
CA ARG A 115 2.40 12.94 5.50
C ARG A 115 2.73 11.51 5.90
N GLY A 116 3.09 10.69 4.96
CA GLY A 116 3.16 9.24 5.05
C GLY A 116 1.77 8.58 4.85
N PRO A 117 1.72 7.46 4.11
CA PRO A 117 0.53 6.63 4.00
C PRO A 117 0.10 6.05 5.35
N VAL A 118 -1.20 5.73 5.49
CA VAL A 118 -1.71 5.05 6.68
C VAL A 118 -1.21 3.60 6.76
N SER A 119 -1.12 3.06 7.99
CA SER A 119 -0.56 1.73 8.26
C SER A 119 -1.22 0.61 7.45
N LEU A 120 -2.55 0.65 7.26
CA LEU A 120 -3.28 -0.33 6.48
C LEU A 120 -2.84 -0.35 5.01
N CYS A 121 -2.57 0.81 4.41
CA CYS A 121 -2.07 0.88 3.04
C CYS A 121 -0.66 0.33 2.91
N TYR A 122 0.21 0.53 3.90
CA TYR A 122 1.52 -0.11 3.95
C TYR A 122 1.42 -1.62 4.06
N GLN A 123 0.57 -2.12 4.94
CA GLN A 123 0.32 -3.56 5.11
C GLN A 123 -0.12 -4.19 3.78
N VAL A 124 -1.15 -3.63 3.16
CA VAL A 124 -1.67 -4.17 1.88
C VAL A 124 -0.63 -4.08 0.76
N ALA A 125 0.13 -2.98 0.70
CA ALA A 125 1.22 -2.84 -0.28
C ALA A 125 2.28 -3.93 -0.10
N GLN A 126 2.72 -4.22 1.12
CA GLN A 126 3.65 -5.31 1.41
C GLN A 126 3.08 -6.68 1.05
N GLU A 127 1.84 -6.96 1.41
CA GLU A 127 1.16 -8.21 1.08
C GLU A 127 1.02 -8.39 -0.43
N ALA A 128 0.66 -7.34 -1.16
CA ALA A 128 0.54 -7.37 -2.62
C ALA A 128 1.90 -7.59 -3.32
N LEU A 129 2.98 -6.98 -2.81
CA LEU A 129 4.35 -7.24 -3.27
C LEU A 129 4.76 -8.69 -3.00
N GLY A 130 4.31 -9.26 -1.89
CA GLY A 130 4.50 -10.67 -1.54
C GLY A 130 3.61 -11.65 -2.32
N GLY A 131 2.74 -11.16 -3.21
CA GLY A 131 1.91 -11.99 -4.08
C GLY A 131 0.42 -12.02 -3.72
N ALA A 132 -0.03 -11.34 -2.65
CA ALA A 132 -1.45 -11.27 -2.31
C ALA A 132 -2.26 -10.59 -3.42
N ARG A 133 -3.42 -11.16 -3.73
CA ARG A 133 -4.37 -10.66 -4.73
C ARG A 133 -5.79 -10.87 -4.24
N LEU A 134 -6.68 -9.93 -4.54
CA LEU A 134 -8.11 -10.15 -4.33
C LEU A 134 -8.66 -10.97 -5.49
N ALA A 135 -9.12 -12.19 -5.19
CA ALA A 135 -9.52 -13.19 -6.18
C ALA A 135 -10.61 -12.69 -7.14
N SER A 136 -11.58 -11.93 -6.63
CA SER A 136 -12.70 -11.42 -7.43
C SER A 136 -12.26 -10.50 -8.57
N VAL A 137 -11.13 -9.79 -8.42
CA VAL A 137 -10.62 -8.83 -9.42
C VAL A 137 -9.28 -9.27 -10.03
N SER A 138 -8.90 -10.54 -9.86
CA SER A 138 -7.60 -11.06 -10.31
C SER A 138 -7.37 -10.97 -11.82
N GLY A 139 -8.42 -10.89 -12.63
CA GLY A 139 -8.35 -10.69 -14.07
C GLY A 139 -8.57 -9.24 -14.53
N CYS A 140 -8.75 -8.30 -13.60
CA CYS A 140 -9.03 -6.90 -13.93
C CYS A 140 -7.74 -6.10 -14.13
N TYR A 141 -7.78 -5.19 -15.10
CA TYR A 141 -6.68 -4.26 -15.40
C TYR A 141 -7.09 -2.81 -15.28
N GLN A 142 -8.37 -2.54 -15.02
CA GLN A 142 -8.93 -1.20 -14.93
C GLN A 142 -9.91 -1.10 -13.77
N PHE A 143 -10.07 0.13 -13.28
CA PHE A 143 -11.13 0.48 -12.34
C PHE A 143 -11.56 1.93 -12.51
N ARG A 144 -12.76 2.23 -12.02
CA ARG A 144 -13.33 3.58 -11.94
C ARG A 144 -14.12 3.69 -10.64
N SER A 145 -14.40 4.92 -10.20
CA SER A 145 -15.35 5.12 -9.10
C SER A 145 -16.71 4.48 -9.43
N ALA A 146 -17.30 3.80 -8.46
CA ALA A 146 -18.63 3.20 -8.61
C ALA A 146 -19.73 4.25 -8.93
N SER A 147 -19.49 5.51 -8.59
CA SER A 147 -20.38 6.63 -8.93
C SER A 147 -20.53 6.88 -10.44
N THR A 148 -19.64 6.34 -11.27
CA THR A 148 -19.75 6.44 -12.74
C THR A 148 -20.89 5.61 -13.31
N GLY A 149 -21.46 4.66 -12.54
CA GLY A 149 -22.50 3.75 -13.01
C GLY A 149 -22.05 2.70 -14.03
N MET A 150 -20.72 2.51 -14.18
CA MET A 150 -20.18 1.48 -15.07
C MET A 150 -20.45 0.08 -14.51
N SER A 151 -20.65 -0.87 -15.43
CA SER A 151 -20.78 -2.30 -15.09
C SER A 151 -19.42 -2.92 -14.82
N GLY A 152 -19.35 -3.77 -13.79
CA GLY A 152 -18.14 -4.47 -13.39
C GLY A 152 -18.25 -5.02 -11.98
N ILE A 153 -17.12 -5.38 -11.39
CA ILE A 153 -17.04 -5.93 -10.04
C ILE A 153 -16.89 -4.78 -9.06
N ASN A 154 -17.87 -4.59 -8.18
CA ASN A 154 -17.86 -3.52 -7.19
C ASN A 154 -17.12 -3.96 -5.91
N VAL A 155 -16.07 -3.22 -5.54
CA VAL A 155 -15.32 -3.41 -4.29
C VAL A 155 -14.88 -2.04 -3.76
N GLY A 156 -15.14 -1.77 -2.48
CA GLY A 156 -14.60 -0.58 -1.79
C GLY A 156 -14.93 0.77 -2.42
N GLY A 157 -16.07 0.88 -3.12
CA GLY A 157 -16.48 2.12 -3.78
C GLY A 157 -15.92 2.30 -5.20
N ASN A 158 -15.18 1.31 -5.71
CA ASN A 158 -14.70 1.25 -7.08
C ASN A 158 -15.34 0.09 -7.85
N VAL A 159 -15.46 0.23 -9.16
CA VAL A 159 -15.86 -0.83 -10.10
C VAL A 159 -14.66 -1.25 -10.94
N PHE A 160 -14.41 -2.54 -10.99
CA PHE A 160 -13.26 -3.17 -11.64
C PHE A 160 -13.68 -3.95 -12.89
N PHE A 161 -12.85 -3.90 -13.95
CA PHE A 161 -13.08 -4.56 -15.22
C PHE A 161 -11.80 -4.78 -16.02
#